data_e72d7ac83576a72488fcdd30c40d8b35
#
_entry.id   e72d7ac83576a72488fcdd30c40d8b35
#
_cell.length_a   1.000
_cell.length_b   1.000
_cell.length_c   1.000
_cell.angle_alpha   90.00
_cell.angle_beta   90.00
_cell.angle_gamma   90.00
#
_symmetry.space_group_name_H-M   'P 1'
#
loop_
_entity.id
_entity.type
_entity.pdbx_description
1 polymer ?
#
loop_
_entity_poly.entity_id
_entity_poly.type
_entity_poly.pdbx_seq_one_letter_code
_entity_poly.pdbx_strand_id
1 'polypeptide(L)'
;MKTVEIEYLYLDLNTCDRCVGTDTVLEEVIDELKPAFAIAGYEILYKKIEVSSKELAVKHRFVSSPTIRVNGIDICDDVKESDCGCCGEISGTQVDCRVFEYEGKLYEVPPKGMLAEAIMKCAFAKVNNSDLKNYELPENLRTFFVGKEKKTSCCCCGGSCC
;
A
#
# COMPACT_ATOMS: atom_id res chain seq x y z
N MET A 1 -12.15 18.86 16.16
CA MET A 1 -12.39 17.52 15.60
C MET A 1 -11.20 16.62 15.81
N LYS A 2 -11.43 15.35 16.06
CA LYS A 2 -10.37 14.35 16.08
C LYS A 2 -10.06 13.94 14.64
N THR A 3 -8.79 13.68 14.34
CA THR A 3 -8.36 13.30 12.99
C THR A 3 -8.10 11.81 12.91
N VAL A 4 -8.60 11.17 11.85
CA VAL A 4 -8.25 9.81 11.46
C VAL A 4 -7.42 9.91 10.21
N GLU A 5 -6.16 9.53 10.30
CA GLU A 5 -5.23 9.53 9.17
C GLU A 5 -5.26 8.20 8.44
N ILE A 6 -5.52 8.24 7.14
CA ILE A 6 -5.47 7.06 6.25
C ILE A 6 -4.33 7.28 5.26
N GLU A 7 -3.37 6.36 5.24
CA GLU A 7 -2.24 6.37 4.33
C GLU A 7 -2.34 5.21 3.35
N TYR A 8 -2.18 5.53 2.09
CA TYR A 8 -2.08 4.55 1.00
C TYR A 8 -0.66 4.56 0.45
N LEU A 9 0.09 3.48 0.70
CA LEU A 9 1.46 3.33 0.27
C LEU A 9 1.52 2.33 -0.88
N TYR A 10 2.19 2.68 -1.97
CA TYR A 10 2.21 1.90 -3.21
C TYR A 10 3.53 2.06 -3.96
N LEU A 11 3.83 1.13 -4.86
CA LEU A 11 5.01 1.20 -5.73
C LEU A 11 4.76 2.02 -6.99
N ASP A 12 3.61 1.85 -7.62
CA ASP A 12 3.26 2.53 -8.87
C ASP A 12 1.74 2.63 -9.07
N LEU A 13 1.22 3.81 -9.40
CA LEU A 13 -0.19 4.06 -9.77
C LEU A 13 -0.40 4.25 -11.27
N ASN A 14 0.66 4.32 -12.08
CA ASN A 14 0.52 4.58 -13.51
C ASN A 14 0.27 3.29 -14.30
N THR A 15 0.89 2.19 -13.90
CA THR A 15 0.89 0.94 -14.66
C THR A 15 0.48 -0.29 -13.83
N CYS A 16 0.43 -0.21 -12.51
CA CYS A 16 0.05 -1.33 -11.66
C CYS A 16 -1.45 -1.39 -11.41
N ASP A 17 -2.14 -2.33 -12.05
CA ASP A 17 -3.60 -2.50 -11.93
C ASP A 17 -4.09 -2.74 -10.49
N ARG A 18 -3.34 -3.49 -9.69
CA ARG A 18 -3.66 -3.70 -8.25
C ARG A 18 -3.61 -2.40 -7.47
N CYS A 19 -2.55 -1.61 -7.67
CA CYS A 19 -2.38 -0.34 -6.98
C CYS A 19 -3.45 0.67 -7.40
N VAL A 20 -3.74 0.76 -8.70
CA VAL A 20 -4.79 1.64 -9.24
C VAL A 20 -6.18 1.21 -8.77
N GLY A 21 -6.51 -0.07 -8.88
CA GLY A 21 -7.79 -0.61 -8.46
C GLY A 21 -8.04 -0.44 -6.96
N THR A 22 -7.05 -0.71 -6.15
CA THR A 22 -7.13 -0.54 -4.69
C THR A 22 -7.30 0.93 -4.30
N ASP A 23 -6.56 1.83 -4.93
CA ASP A 23 -6.70 3.28 -4.72
C ASP A 23 -8.12 3.77 -5.04
N THR A 24 -8.66 3.36 -6.18
CA THR A 24 -10.00 3.74 -6.59
C THR A 24 -11.07 3.30 -5.58
N VAL A 25 -11.04 2.03 -5.18
CA VAL A 25 -12.00 1.48 -4.21
C VAL A 25 -11.85 2.15 -2.85
N LEU A 26 -10.61 2.41 -2.43
CA LEU A 26 -10.33 3.07 -1.16
C LEU A 26 -10.86 4.51 -1.13
N GLU A 27 -10.67 5.28 -2.19
CA GLU A 27 -11.23 6.65 -2.30
C GLU A 27 -12.75 6.64 -2.20
N GLU A 28 -13.42 5.72 -2.91
CA GLU A 28 -14.87 5.59 -2.84
C GLU A 28 -15.36 5.26 -1.43
N VAL A 29 -14.71 4.32 -0.74
CA VAL A 29 -15.05 3.96 0.64
C VAL A 29 -14.84 5.13 1.60
N ILE A 30 -13.74 5.86 1.44
CA ILE A 30 -13.45 7.04 2.28
C ILE A 30 -14.55 8.09 2.11
N ASP A 31 -14.95 8.38 0.88
CA ASP A 31 -15.99 9.36 0.61
C ASP A 31 -17.36 8.95 1.19
N GLU A 32 -17.68 7.66 1.14
CA GLU A 32 -18.90 7.12 1.75
C GLU A 32 -18.87 7.17 3.30
N LEU A 33 -17.66 7.02 3.90
CA LEU A 33 -17.50 7.03 5.37
C LEU A 33 -17.39 8.45 5.97
N LYS A 34 -16.94 9.44 5.21
CA LYS A 34 -16.76 10.83 5.70
C LYS A 34 -17.96 11.37 6.46
N PRO A 35 -19.23 11.26 5.99
CA PRO A 35 -20.38 11.76 6.72
C PRO A 35 -20.56 11.10 8.09
N ALA A 36 -20.38 9.79 8.17
CA ALA A 36 -20.52 9.03 9.41
C ALA A 36 -19.44 9.41 10.42
N PHE A 37 -18.20 9.57 9.98
CA PHE A 37 -17.09 10.02 10.81
C PHE A 37 -17.30 11.45 11.30
N ALA A 38 -17.81 12.35 10.46
CA ALA A 38 -18.14 13.72 10.85
C ALA A 38 -19.20 13.77 11.96
N ILE A 39 -20.24 12.94 11.88
CA ILE A 39 -21.26 12.80 12.92
C ILE A 39 -20.63 12.35 14.25
N ALA A 40 -19.64 11.46 14.18
CA ALA A 40 -18.91 10.98 15.35
C ALA A 40 -17.83 11.97 15.87
N GLY A 41 -17.67 13.13 15.23
CA GLY A 41 -16.70 14.15 15.61
C GLY A 41 -15.27 13.90 15.09
N TYR A 42 -15.13 13.16 14.00
CA TYR A 42 -13.86 12.86 13.35
C TYR A 42 -13.78 13.42 11.95
N GLU A 43 -12.57 13.82 11.56
CA GLU A 43 -12.21 14.20 10.20
C GLU A 43 -11.27 13.14 9.61
N ILE A 44 -11.54 12.70 8.40
CA ILE A 44 -10.65 11.75 7.68
C ILE A 44 -9.66 12.54 6.84
N LEU A 45 -8.37 12.31 7.11
CA LEU A 45 -7.26 12.84 6.32
C LEU A 45 -6.66 11.69 5.50
N TYR A 46 -6.80 11.76 4.17
CA TYR A 46 -6.27 10.77 3.25
C TYR A 46 -4.98 11.23 2.60
N LYS A 47 -3.96 10.38 2.63
CA LYS A 47 -2.65 10.62 2.02
C LYS A 47 -2.24 9.45 1.12
N LYS A 48 -1.70 9.78 -0.04
CA LYS A 48 -1.08 8.82 -0.97
C LYS A 48 0.43 8.98 -0.91
N ILE A 49 1.15 7.86 -0.78
CA ILE A 49 2.61 7.84 -0.66
C ILE A 49 3.17 6.86 -1.67
N GLU A 50 3.83 7.37 -2.70
CA GLU A 50 4.59 6.54 -3.64
C GLU A 50 5.94 6.17 -3.02
N VAL A 51 6.16 4.88 -2.85
CA VAL A 51 7.42 4.34 -2.33
C VAL A 51 8.33 4.02 -3.52
N SER A 52 8.98 5.06 -4.04
CA SER A 52 9.76 4.99 -5.28
C SER A 52 11.22 4.56 -5.09
N SER A 53 11.69 4.44 -3.85
CA SER A 53 13.08 4.12 -3.53
C SER A 53 13.21 3.27 -2.27
N LYS A 54 14.38 2.64 -2.09
CA LYS A 54 14.72 1.89 -0.86
C LYS A 54 14.67 2.78 0.37
N GLU A 55 15.15 4.02 0.25
CA GLU A 55 15.18 5.00 1.32
C GLU A 55 13.77 5.34 1.82
N LEU A 56 12.83 5.54 0.89
CA LEU A 56 11.42 5.75 1.23
C LEU A 56 10.78 4.50 1.85
N ALA A 57 11.10 3.31 1.36
CA ALA A 57 10.62 2.06 1.94
C ALA A 57 11.08 1.91 3.41
N VAL A 58 12.34 2.20 3.70
CA VAL A 58 12.88 2.18 5.06
C VAL A 58 12.23 3.26 5.92
N LYS A 59 12.12 4.49 5.40
CA LYS A 59 11.50 5.62 6.11
C LYS A 59 10.07 5.31 6.55
N HIS A 60 9.27 4.71 5.69
CA HIS A 60 7.88 4.38 5.94
C HIS A 60 7.66 2.96 6.48
N ARG A 61 8.72 2.19 6.72
CA ARG A 61 8.64 0.77 7.13
C ARG A 61 7.72 -0.04 6.21
N PHE A 62 7.89 0.17 4.91
CA PHE A 62 7.07 -0.42 3.88
C PHE A 62 7.40 -1.90 3.69
N VAL A 63 6.40 -2.77 3.76
CA VAL A 63 6.56 -4.22 3.75
C VAL A 63 6.09 -4.83 2.43
N SER A 64 4.98 -4.39 1.90
CA SER A 64 4.38 -4.93 0.68
C SER A 64 3.48 -3.91 0.00
N SER A 65 3.39 -3.95 -1.31
CA SER A 65 2.54 -3.05 -2.10
C SER A 65 1.25 -3.74 -2.55
N PRO A 66 0.09 -3.10 -2.46
CA PRO A 66 -0.17 -1.84 -1.74
C PRO A 66 -0.36 -2.04 -0.24
N THR A 67 -0.08 -1.02 0.55
CA THR A 67 -0.34 -1.00 1.99
C THR A 67 -1.33 0.11 2.34
N ILE A 68 -2.30 -0.21 3.18
CA ILE A 68 -3.25 0.75 3.72
C ILE A 68 -3.06 0.81 5.23
N ARG A 69 -2.83 2.00 5.78
CA ARG A 69 -2.69 2.24 7.21
C ARG A 69 -3.73 3.22 7.70
N VAL A 70 -4.29 2.95 8.85
CA VAL A 70 -5.20 3.85 9.56
C VAL A 70 -4.55 4.22 10.89
N ASN A 71 -4.28 5.50 11.10
CA ASN A 71 -3.54 6.00 12.26
C ASN A 71 -2.19 5.28 12.46
N GLY A 72 -1.49 4.97 11.37
CA GLY A 72 -0.20 4.28 11.38
C GLY A 72 -0.27 2.76 11.51
N ILE A 73 -1.47 2.17 11.60
CA ILE A 73 -1.68 0.73 11.73
C ILE A 73 -2.08 0.13 10.39
N ASP A 74 -1.37 -0.93 9.97
CA ASP A 74 -1.76 -1.69 8.78
C ASP A 74 -3.13 -2.34 9.01
N ILE A 75 -4.02 -2.23 8.04
CA ILE A 75 -5.36 -2.83 8.13
C ILE A 75 -5.35 -4.36 8.08
N CYS A 76 -4.25 -4.95 7.63
CA CYS A 76 -4.08 -6.40 7.58
C CYS A 76 -3.12 -6.86 8.67
N ASP A 77 -3.54 -7.85 9.47
CA ASP A 77 -2.70 -8.44 10.51
C ASP A 77 -1.54 -9.24 9.90
N ASP A 78 -1.81 -9.96 8.80
CA ASP A 78 -0.85 -10.77 8.07
C ASP A 78 -0.63 -10.26 6.65
N VAL A 79 0.62 -10.28 6.20
CA VAL A 79 0.98 -9.95 4.82
C VAL A 79 0.91 -11.21 3.96
N LYS A 80 -0.01 -11.22 3.00
CA LYS A 80 -0.09 -12.24 1.95
C LYS A 80 0.23 -11.62 0.62
N GLU A 81 0.99 -12.32 -0.21
CA GLU A 81 1.48 -11.83 -1.48
C GLU A 81 1.26 -12.85 -2.59
N SER A 82 1.12 -12.35 -3.82
CA SER A 82 1.12 -13.16 -5.04
C SER A 82 1.83 -12.43 -6.17
N ASP A 83 2.25 -13.17 -7.20
CA ASP A 83 2.95 -12.60 -8.35
C ASP A 83 2.22 -11.39 -8.93
N CYS A 84 2.96 -10.31 -9.17
CA CYS A 84 2.47 -9.09 -9.78
C CYS A 84 3.16 -8.84 -11.12
N GLY A 85 2.47 -9.15 -12.22
CA GLY A 85 2.99 -8.95 -13.57
C GLY A 85 3.40 -7.50 -13.85
N CYS A 86 2.58 -6.53 -13.42
CA CYS A 86 2.86 -5.11 -13.64
C CYS A 86 4.17 -4.65 -12.96
N CYS A 87 4.36 -5.00 -11.68
CA CYS A 87 5.60 -4.67 -10.97
C CYS A 87 6.80 -5.47 -11.52
N GLY A 88 6.57 -6.68 -11.99
CA GLY A 88 7.57 -7.48 -12.68
C GLY A 88 8.02 -6.83 -14.00
N GLU A 89 7.10 -6.28 -14.78
CA GLU A 89 7.40 -5.54 -16.01
C GLU A 89 8.17 -4.24 -15.73
N ILE A 90 7.78 -3.50 -14.68
CA ILE A 90 8.45 -2.25 -14.28
C ILE A 90 9.90 -2.52 -13.88
N SER A 91 10.17 -3.55 -13.11
CA SER A 91 11.50 -3.85 -12.57
C SER A 91 12.33 -4.79 -13.45
N GLY A 92 11.69 -5.55 -14.35
CA GLY A 92 12.32 -6.63 -15.10
C GLY A 92 12.66 -7.86 -14.28
N THR A 93 12.08 -8.00 -13.10
CA THR A 93 12.26 -9.11 -12.15
C THR A 93 10.92 -9.63 -11.69
N GLN A 94 10.88 -10.85 -11.15
CA GLN A 94 9.67 -11.35 -10.51
C GLN A 94 9.43 -10.59 -9.21
N VAL A 95 8.24 -10.02 -9.06
CA VAL A 95 7.82 -9.25 -7.89
C VAL A 95 6.46 -9.73 -7.43
N ASP A 96 6.33 -9.97 -6.14
CA ASP A 96 5.06 -10.27 -5.50
C ASP A 96 4.47 -9.00 -4.88
N CYS A 97 3.17 -8.82 -5.07
CA CYS A 97 2.40 -7.74 -4.46
C CYS A 97 1.36 -8.32 -3.52
N ARG A 98 0.88 -7.45 -2.62
CA ARG A 98 -0.07 -7.85 -1.59
C ARG A 98 -1.39 -8.33 -2.18
N VAL A 99 -1.93 -9.39 -1.59
CA VAL A 99 -3.32 -9.81 -1.72
C VAL A 99 -4.02 -9.66 -0.37
N PHE A 100 -5.33 -9.42 -0.42
CA PHE A 100 -6.14 -9.19 0.76
C PHE A 100 -7.04 -10.41 1.00
N GLU A 101 -7.01 -10.95 2.22
CA GLU A 101 -7.90 -12.02 2.63
C GLU A 101 -9.12 -11.45 3.35
N TYR A 102 -10.30 -11.80 2.86
CA TYR A 102 -11.57 -11.42 3.46
C TYR A 102 -12.61 -12.52 3.32
N GLU A 103 -13.20 -12.92 4.43
CA GLU A 103 -14.20 -14.02 4.49
C GLU A 103 -13.74 -15.32 3.81
N GLY A 104 -12.45 -15.68 4.00
CA GLY A 104 -11.85 -16.88 3.45
C GLY A 104 -11.50 -16.83 1.96
N LYS A 105 -11.59 -15.68 1.33
CA LYS A 105 -11.20 -15.45 -0.07
C LYS A 105 -10.03 -14.49 -0.18
N LEU A 106 -9.20 -14.68 -1.21
CA LEU A 106 -8.10 -13.79 -1.54
C LEU A 106 -8.51 -12.82 -2.66
N TYR A 107 -8.18 -11.55 -2.47
CA TYR A 107 -8.46 -10.49 -3.42
C TYR A 107 -7.20 -9.72 -3.78
N GLU A 108 -6.99 -9.45 -5.04
CA GLU A 108 -5.94 -8.52 -5.51
C GLU A 108 -6.33 -7.06 -5.25
N VAL A 109 -7.63 -6.77 -5.35
CA VAL A 109 -8.23 -5.49 -4.96
C VAL A 109 -9.24 -5.77 -3.86
N PRO A 110 -9.07 -5.15 -2.67
CA PRO A 110 -9.96 -5.45 -1.53
C PRO A 110 -11.38 -4.97 -1.81
N PRO A 111 -12.40 -5.75 -1.41
CA PRO A 111 -13.79 -5.31 -1.55
C PRO A 111 -14.11 -4.14 -0.59
N LYS A 112 -15.07 -3.31 -0.97
CA LYS A 112 -15.50 -2.15 -0.17
C LYS A 112 -15.86 -2.50 1.28
N GLY A 113 -16.57 -3.61 1.47
CA GLY A 113 -16.96 -4.07 2.81
C GLY A 113 -15.78 -4.35 3.73
N MET A 114 -14.73 -4.98 3.19
CA MET A 114 -13.47 -5.20 3.92
C MET A 114 -12.82 -3.88 4.34
N LEU A 115 -12.69 -2.95 3.42
CA LEU A 115 -12.07 -1.65 3.67
C LEU A 115 -12.86 -0.83 4.70
N ALA A 116 -14.17 -0.77 4.56
CA ALA A 116 -15.04 -0.04 5.50
C ALA A 116 -14.93 -0.62 6.92
N GLU A 117 -15.01 -1.93 7.06
CA GLU A 117 -14.88 -2.62 8.35
C GLU A 117 -13.49 -2.36 8.98
N ALA A 118 -12.42 -2.53 8.20
CA ALA A 118 -11.06 -2.34 8.68
C ALA A 118 -10.77 -0.89 9.09
N ILE A 119 -11.23 0.09 8.30
CA ILE A 119 -11.07 1.52 8.61
C ILE A 119 -11.78 1.86 9.91
N MET A 120 -13.04 1.45 10.06
CA MET A 120 -13.80 1.71 11.29
C MET A 120 -13.16 1.04 12.50
N LYS A 121 -12.77 -0.22 12.38
CA LYS A 121 -12.10 -0.98 13.45
C LYS A 121 -10.80 -0.29 13.90
N CYS A 122 -9.92 0.06 12.96
CA CYS A 122 -8.65 0.71 13.29
C CYS A 122 -8.83 2.14 13.79
N ALA A 123 -9.78 2.91 13.23
CA ALA A 123 -10.02 4.29 13.62
C ALA A 123 -10.50 4.42 15.07
N PHE A 124 -11.32 3.47 15.54
CA PHE A 124 -11.92 3.50 16.89
C PHE A 124 -11.20 2.56 17.88
N ALA A 125 -10.20 1.81 17.44
CA ALA A 125 -9.39 0.99 18.33
C ALA A 125 -8.55 1.86 19.27
N LYS A 126 -8.52 1.51 20.54
CA LYS A 126 -7.54 2.09 21.48
C LYS A 126 -6.22 1.38 21.25
N VAL A 127 -5.31 2.01 20.52
CA VAL A 127 -4.00 1.42 20.21
C VAL A 127 -3.03 1.70 21.34
N ASN A 128 -2.49 0.64 21.92
CA ASN A 128 -1.26 0.71 22.68
C ASN A 128 -0.10 0.57 21.68
N ASN A 129 0.67 1.63 21.48
CA ASN A 129 1.84 1.69 20.59
C ASN A 129 3.01 0.81 21.10
N SER A 130 2.78 -0.47 21.37
CA SER A 130 3.80 -1.33 21.97
C SER A 130 4.54 -2.26 21.02
N ASP A 131 4.18 -2.33 19.75
CA ASP A 131 4.82 -3.25 18.80
C ASP A 131 5.60 -2.54 17.69
N LEU A 132 6.64 -1.79 18.09
CA LEU A 132 7.71 -1.42 17.17
C LEU A 132 8.58 -2.66 16.91
N LYS A 133 8.10 -3.56 16.06
CA LYS A 133 8.92 -4.65 15.56
C LYS A 133 10.11 -4.06 14.79
N ASN A 134 11.28 -4.64 14.92
CA ASN A 134 12.44 -4.26 14.13
C ASN A 134 12.09 -4.41 12.65
N TYR A 135 12.26 -3.32 11.89
CA TYR A 135 11.99 -3.32 10.46
C TYR A 135 13.26 -3.71 9.70
N GLU A 136 13.10 -4.64 8.76
CA GLU A 136 14.10 -4.95 7.73
C GLU A 136 13.43 -4.82 6.37
N LEU A 137 14.16 -4.26 5.38
CA LEU A 137 13.64 -4.14 4.02
C LEU A 137 13.42 -5.54 3.43
N PRO A 138 12.18 -5.93 3.07
CA PRO A 138 11.91 -7.23 2.50
C PRO A 138 12.69 -7.48 1.20
N GLU A 139 13.13 -8.71 0.98
CA GLU A 139 13.89 -9.10 -0.21
C GLU A 139 13.14 -8.82 -1.50
N ASN A 140 11.82 -9.05 -1.51
CA ASN A 140 10.95 -8.77 -2.64
C ASN A 140 11.01 -7.28 -3.06
N LEU A 141 10.98 -6.35 -2.12
CA LEU A 141 11.09 -4.92 -2.40
C LEU A 141 12.52 -4.54 -2.82
N ARG A 142 13.52 -5.14 -2.20
CA ARG A 142 14.92 -4.94 -2.57
C ARG A 142 15.15 -5.35 -4.03
N THR A 143 14.64 -6.50 -4.44
CA THR A 143 14.71 -7.00 -5.82
C THR A 143 14.01 -6.05 -6.79
N PHE A 144 12.82 -5.55 -6.44
CA PHE A 144 12.09 -4.58 -7.25
C PHE A 144 12.89 -3.29 -7.48
N PHE A 145 13.41 -2.68 -6.43
CA PHE A 145 14.15 -1.41 -6.54
C PHE A 145 15.47 -1.57 -7.30
N VAL A 146 16.20 -2.65 -7.07
CA VAL A 146 17.44 -2.95 -7.83
C VAL A 146 17.13 -3.14 -9.31
N GLY A 147 16.09 -3.89 -9.66
CA GLY A 147 15.68 -4.10 -11.05
C GLY A 147 15.23 -2.81 -11.73
N LYS A 148 14.47 -1.97 -11.02
CA LYS A 148 14.01 -0.65 -11.51
C LYS A 148 15.20 0.29 -11.78
N GLU A 149 16.17 0.37 -10.88
CA GLU A 149 17.39 1.17 -11.03
C GLU A 149 18.20 0.72 -12.27
N LYS A 150 18.38 -0.59 -12.48
CA LYS A 150 19.08 -1.14 -13.64
C LYS A 150 18.41 -0.78 -14.96
N LYS A 151 17.08 -0.84 -15.06
CA LYS A 151 16.33 -0.42 -16.24
C LYS A 151 16.49 1.07 -16.53
N THR A 152 16.44 1.91 -15.50
CA THR A 152 16.60 3.36 -15.64
C THR A 152 18.01 3.72 -16.11
N SER A 153 19.05 3.03 -15.62
CA SER A 153 20.44 3.24 -16.03
C SER A 153 20.67 2.92 -17.51
N CYS A 154 19.99 1.92 -18.07
CA CYS A 154 20.09 1.59 -19.49
C CYS A 154 19.54 2.69 -20.40
N CYS A 155 18.55 3.47 -19.95
CA CYS A 155 17.96 4.55 -20.74
C CYS A 155 18.83 5.82 -20.79
N CYS A 156 19.81 5.94 -19.92
CA CYS A 156 20.69 7.13 -19.84
C CYS A 156 21.93 7.05 -20.74
N CYS A 157 22.26 5.88 -21.30
CA CYS A 157 23.35 5.73 -22.26
C CYS A 157 22.80 5.90 -23.66
N GLY A 158 22.86 7.10 -24.21
CA GLY A 158 22.37 7.45 -25.53
C GLY A 158 22.88 6.48 -26.62
N GLY A 159 21.95 5.81 -27.29
CA GLY A 159 22.18 4.94 -28.43
C GLY A 159 22.05 3.44 -28.09
N SER A 160 21.04 2.80 -28.68
CA SER A 160 20.84 1.34 -28.71
C SER A 160 20.93 0.63 -27.36
N CYS A 161 20.02 0.91 -26.46
CA CYS A 161 19.69 -0.06 -25.44
C CYS A 161 18.81 -1.14 -26.06
N CYS A 162 19.40 -2.31 -26.12
CA CYS A 162 18.77 -3.57 -26.44
C CYS A 162 17.38 -3.74 -25.87
#